data_d34c9df70d130cc5d2a7062944982745
#
_entry.id   d34c9df70d130cc5d2a7062944982745
#
_cell.length_a   1.000
_cell.length_b   1.000
_cell.length_c   1.000
_cell.angle_alpha   90.00
_cell.angle_beta   90.00
_cell.angle_gamma   90.00
#
_symmetry.space_group_name_H-M   'P 1'
#
loop_
_entity.id
_entity.type
_entity.pdbx_description
1 polymer ?
#
loop_
_entity_poly.entity_id
_entity_poly.type
_entity_poly.pdbx_seq_one_letter_code
_entity_poly.pdbx_strand_id
1 'polypeptide(L)'
;YEGNETAIISIGSVSGGGASESGTQSVTITITENESAPTVTLTVSATSIAENAGSSLTLTATLSGKADEDVTVTIGTAGTSTEATDYTDGSGVINDMTISAGNTSTTANFTPTDDSVYEGNETAIISIDGVSGGDASEDGTQAVTITITENESAPTVTLATSATSIAENAGSSLTLTATLSNVADEDVTVALST
;
A
#
# COMPACT_ATOMS: atom_id res chain seq x y z
N TYR A 1 17.76 14.44 -12.17
CA TYR A 1 18.99 13.74 -11.83
C TYR A 1 19.28 12.65 -12.85
N GLU A 2 20.44 12.66 -13.44
CA GLU A 2 20.85 11.75 -14.52
C GLU A 2 22.11 10.96 -14.17
N GLY A 3 22.84 11.36 -13.12
CA GLY A 3 24.17 10.89 -12.79
C GLY A 3 25.27 11.49 -13.69
N ASN A 4 26.50 11.08 -13.47
CA ASN A 4 27.61 11.54 -14.31
C ASN A 4 27.56 10.86 -15.68
N GLU A 5 27.69 11.63 -16.76
CA GLU A 5 27.72 11.15 -18.12
C GLU A 5 29.11 11.29 -18.76
N THR A 6 29.34 10.61 -19.87
CA THR A 6 30.57 10.73 -20.64
C THR A 6 30.31 10.96 -22.11
N ALA A 7 31.03 11.93 -22.70
CA ALA A 7 31.09 12.15 -24.13
C ALA A 7 32.50 11.76 -24.65
N ILE A 8 32.54 10.89 -25.66
CA ILE A 8 33.81 10.54 -26.34
C ILE A 8 33.82 11.24 -27.70
N ILE A 9 34.78 12.11 -27.90
CA ILE A 9 34.98 12.85 -29.14
C ILE A 9 36.25 12.35 -29.80
N SER A 10 36.16 11.91 -31.07
CA SER A 10 37.29 11.41 -31.85
C SER A 10 37.46 12.18 -33.17
N ILE A 11 38.67 12.15 -33.73
CA ILE A 11 38.89 12.64 -35.08
C ILE A 11 38.26 11.64 -36.06
N GLY A 12 37.27 12.07 -36.83
CA GLY A 12 36.60 11.25 -37.83
C GLY A 12 37.35 11.19 -39.18
N SER A 13 38.03 12.28 -39.55
CA SER A 13 38.89 12.37 -40.73
C SER A 13 39.77 13.63 -40.73
N VAL A 14 40.91 13.54 -41.38
CA VAL A 14 41.80 14.67 -41.65
C VAL A 14 41.99 14.77 -43.15
N SER A 15 41.86 16.01 -43.72
CA SER A 15 42.07 16.24 -45.15
C SER A 15 42.75 17.57 -45.40
N GLY A 16 43.56 17.64 -46.52
CA GLY A 16 44.29 18.82 -46.95
C GLY A 16 45.70 18.95 -46.34
N GLY A 17 46.57 19.72 -47.04
CA GLY A 17 47.92 20.04 -46.59
C GLY A 17 48.90 18.85 -46.35
N GLY A 18 48.55 17.65 -46.81
CA GLY A 18 49.35 16.44 -46.54
C GLY A 18 49.25 15.97 -45.06
N ALA A 19 48.31 16.50 -44.30
CA ALA A 19 48.15 16.14 -42.90
C ALA A 19 47.40 14.77 -42.74
N SER A 20 47.75 14.03 -41.67
CA SER A 20 47.09 12.78 -41.26
C SER A 20 46.94 12.74 -39.74
N GLU A 21 45.96 11.96 -39.27
CA GLU A 21 45.82 11.70 -37.85
C GLU A 21 47.00 10.91 -37.31
N SER A 22 47.56 11.31 -36.14
CA SER A 22 48.66 10.60 -35.49
C SER A 22 48.15 9.44 -34.64
N GLY A 23 47.91 8.28 -35.26
CA GLY A 23 47.19 7.17 -34.65
C GLY A 23 45.70 7.47 -34.49
N THR A 24 45.01 6.75 -33.65
CA THR A 24 43.63 7.02 -33.30
C THR A 24 43.55 7.99 -32.14
N GLN A 25 42.98 9.16 -32.34
CA GLN A 25 42.87 10.22 -31.34
C GLN A 25 41.40 10.34 -30.84
N SER A 26 41.24 10.22 -29.52
CA SER A 26 39.97 10.46 -28.87
C SER A 26 40.13 11.16 -27.53
N VAL A 27 39.15 11.95 -27.13
CA VAL A 27 39.06 12.62 -25.84
C VAL A 27 37.78 12.22 -25.19
N THR A 28 37.84 11.79 -23.92
CA THR A 28 36.67 11.55 -23.08
C THR A 28 36.43 12.78 -22.21
N ILE A 29 35.20 13.31 -22.28
CA ILE A 29 34.77 14.41 -21.42
C ILE A 29 33.73 13.83 -20.47
N THR A 30 33.92 14.04 -19.17
CA THR A 30 32.92 13.72 -18.16
C THR A 30 32.03 14.95 -17.94
N ILE A 31 30.74 14.78 -18.09
CA ILE A 31 29.71 15.75 -17.69
C ILE A 31 29.33 15.36 -16.27
N THR A 32 29.65 16.24 -15.31
CA THR A 32 29.40 15.95 -13.90
C THR A 32 27.99 16.40 -13.51
N GLU A 33 27.29 15.49 -12.84
CA GLU A 33 25.99 15.76 -12.21
C GLU A 33 26.10 16.88 -11.17
N ASN A 34 25.09 17.73 -11.06
CA ASN A 34 25.04 18.85 -10.11
C ASN A 34 23.75 18.84 -9.25
N GLU A 35 22.82 17.96 -9.53
CA GLU A 35 21.63 17.67 -8.73
C GLU A 35 21.93 16.52 -7.74
N SER A 36 21.15 16.49 -6.63
CA SER A 36 21.21 15.37 -5.69
C SER A 36 20.30 14.23 -6.15
N ALA A 37 20.72 12.99 -5.92
CA ALA A 37 19.85 11.82 -6.12
C ALA A 37 18.51 12.01 -5.38
N PRO A 38 17.37 11.71 -6.02
CA PRO A 38 16.06 11.99 -5.41
C PRO A 38 15.74 11.05 -4.26
N THR A 39 14.95 11.55 -3.31
CA THR A 39 14.37 10.73 -2.24
C THR A 39 12.85 10.65 -2.40
N VAL A 40 12.25 9.54 -1.93
CA VAL A 40 10.81 9.26 -2.01
C VAL A 40 10.16 9.43 -0.65
N THR A 41 9.04 10.17 -0.62
CA THR A 41 8.13 10.23 0.53
C THR A 41 6.77 9.63 0.17
N LEU A 42 6.07 9.06 1.18
CA LEU A 42 4.73 8.51 1.05
C LEU A 42 3.75 9.29 1.92
N THR A 43 2.62 9.68 1.35
CA THR A 43 1.54 10.40 2.07
C THR A 43 0.18 9.81 1.72
N VAL A 44 -0.82 10.09 2.55
CA VAL A 44 -2.23 9.74 2.31
C VAL A 44 -3.13 10.95 2.49
N SER A 45 -4.22 11.02 1.73
CA SER A 45 -5.16 12.16 1.74
C SER A 45 -5.92 12.34 3.07
N ALA A 46 -6.13 11.25 3.82
CA ALA A 46 -6.65 11.27 5.20
C ALA A 46 -6.22 10.00 5.94
N THR A 47 -6.20 10.03 7.27
CA THR A 47 -5.77 8.91 8.13
C THR A 47 -6.93 8.07 8.67
N SER A 48 -8.15 8.30 8.20
CA SER A 48 -9.35 7.52 8.57
C SER A 48 -10.36 7.54 7.43
N ILE A 49 -11.05 6.44 7.27
CA ILE A 49 -12.13 6.26 6.30
C ILE A 49 -13.16 5.29 6.88
N ALA A 50 -14.46 5.52 6.66
CA ALA A 50 -15.47 4.55 7.03
C ALA A 50 -15.45 3.38 6.05
N GLU A 51 -15.75 2.18 6.52
CA GLU A 51 -15.83 0.99 5.71
C GLU A 51 -16.82 1.17 4.55
N ASN A 52 -18.01 1.69 4.85
CA ASN A 52 -19.08 2.00 3.87
C ASN A 52 -18.93 3.37 3.17
N ALA A 53 -17.76 3.96 3.14
CA ALA A 53 -17.57 5.34 2.61
C ALA A 53 -17.97 5.50 1.15
N GLY A 54 -17.94 4.42 0.34
CA GLY A 54 -18.22 4.47 -1.11
C GLY A 54 -17.24 5.35 -1.90
N SER A 55 -16.10 5.68 -1.30
CA SER A 55 -15.01 6.49 -1.87
C SER A 55 -13.66 5.97 -1.41
N SER A 56 -12.58 6.43 -2.05
CA SER A 56 -11.21 6.01 -1.74
C SER A 56 -10.40 7.14 -1.15
N LEU A 57 -9.40 6.81 -0.33
CA LEU A 57 -8.28 7.71 -0.04
C LEU A 57 -7.24 7.62 -1.16
N THR A 58 -6.45 8.67 -1.30
CA THR A 58 -5.35 8.71 -2.27
C THR A 58 -4.03 8.58 -1.52
N LEU A 59 -3.27 7.54 -1.85
CA LEU A 59 -1.86 7.40 -1.53
C LEU A 59 -1.04 8.18 -2.56
N THR A 60 -0.02 8.89 -2.14
CA THR A 60 0.86 9.65 -3.03
C THR A 60 2.31 9.37 -2.69
N ALA A 61 3.06 8.83 -3.65
CA ALA A 61 4.51 8.76 -3.61
C ALA A 61 5.08 9.98 -4.32
N THR A 62 6.01 10.70 -3.67
CA THR A 62 6.59 11.95 -4.19
C THR A 62 8.12 11.91 -4.13
N LEU A 63 8.78 12.23 -5.25
CA LEU A 63 10.22 12.43 -5.36
C LEU A 63 10.61 13.86 -4.96
N SER A 64 11.73 14.02 -4.27
CA SER A 64 12.31 15.32 -3.94
C SER A 64 12.81 16.09 -5.16
N GLY A 65 13.11 15.40 -6.27
CA GLY A 65 13.54 15.96 -7.56
C GLY A 65 13.17 15.01 -8.70
N LYS A 66 13.31 15.45 -9.94
CA LYS A 66 13.07 14.60 -11.12
C LYS A 66 14.21 13.60 -11.31
N ALA A 67 13.87 12.41 -11.81
CA ALA A 67 14.82 11.43 -12.33
C ALA A 67 14.62 11.30 -13.86
N ASP A 68 15.65 10.92 -14.58
CA ASP A 68 15.60 10.63 -16.01
C ASP A 68 15.10 9.21 -16.32
N GLU A 69 15.05 8.36 -15.31
CA GLU A 69 14.49 6.99 -15.36
C GLU A 69 13.23 6.86 -14.54
N ASP A 70 12.44 5.82 -14.84
CA ASP A 70 11.29 5.43 -14.01
C ASP A 70 11.74 5.00 -12.61
N VAL A 71 11.07 5.50 -11.57
CA VAL A 71 11.30 5.08 -10.19
C VAL A 71 10.14 4.21 -9.71
N THR A 72 10.44 2.98 -9.32
CA THR A 72 9.48 2.04 -8.74
C THR A 72 9.57 2.07 -7.22
N VAL A 73 8.44 2.29 -6.58
CA VAL A 73 8.25 2.29 -5.12
C VAL A 73 7.50 1.02 -4.75
N THR A 74 8.18 0.07 -4.13
CA THR A 74 7.56 -1.18 -3.64
C THR A 74 6.79 -0.90 -2.37
N ILE A 75 5.53 -1.28 -2.35
CA ILE A 75 4.59 -1.04 -1.25
C ILE A 75 4.51 -2.27 -0.33
N GLY A 76 4.66 -2.04 0.96
CA GLY A 76 4.38 -3.00 2.02
C GLY A 76 3.07 -2.69 2.73
N THR A 77 2.39 -3.73 3.19
CA THR A 77 1.13 -3.63 3.94
C THR A 77 1.21 -4.38 5.26
N ALA A 78 0.62 -3.80 6.31
CA ALA A 78 0.53 -4.37 7.65
C ALA A 78 -0.67 -3.75 8.39
N GLY A 79 -0.89 -4.17 9.64
CA GLY A 79 -1.96 -3.64 10.50
C GLY A 79 -2.86 -4.74 11.04
N THR A 80 -4.06 -4.40 11.50
CA THR A 80 -5.09 -5.35 11.93
C THR A 80 -6.01 -5.74 10.78
N SER A 81 -6.25 -4.83 9.82
CA SER A 81 -7.00 -5.10 8.60
C SER A 81 -6.21 -5.95 7.62
N THR A 82 -6.92 -6.75 6.83
CA THR A 82 -6.38 -7.67 5.83
C THR A 82 -6.56 -7.12 4.42
N GLU A 83 -5.45 -6.95 3.70
CA GLU A 83 -5.48 -6.51 2.31
C GLU A 83 -6.26 -7.50 1.43
N ALA A 84 -6.97 -6.99 0.44
CA ALA A 84 -7.89 -7.70 -0.45
C ALA A 84 -9.18 -8.21 0.22
N THR A 85 -9.30 -8.17 1.54
CA THR A 85 -10.54 -8.43 2.29
C THR A 85 -11.17 -7.11 2.72
N ASP A 86 -10.45 -6.33 3.52
CA ASP A 86 -10.98 -5.13 4.19
C ASP A 86 -10.64 -3.86 3.41
N TYR A 87 -9.66 -3.92 2.51
CA TYR A 87 -9.31 -2.82 1.60
C TYR A 87 -8.57 -3.30 0.35
N THR A 88 -8.63 -2.49 -0.71
CA THR A 88 -7.97 -2.73 -2.00
C THR A 88 -7.44 -1.42 -2.60
N ASP A 89 -6.72 -1.50 -3.73
CA ASP A 89 -6.45 -0.34 -4.60
C ASP A 89 -7.62 -0.03 -5.57
N GLY A 90 -8.69 -0.82 -5.51
CA GLY A 90 -9.83 -0.82 -6.44
C GLY A 90 -9.74 -1.93 -7.50
N SER A 91 -8.67 -2.72 -7.51
CA SER A 91 -8.46 -3.86 -8.43
C SER A 91 -8.03 -5.16 -7.72
N GLY A 92 -7.70 -5.08 -6.43
CA GLY A 92 -7.23 -6.21 -5.62
C GLY A 92 -6.30 -5.73 -4.51
N VAL A 93 -5.04 -6.18 -4.51
CA VAL A 93 -4.01 -5.70 -3.58
C VAL A 93 -3.49 -4.32 -3.99
N ILE A 94 -2.90 -3.56 -3.05
CA ILE A 94 -2.22 -2.31 -3.37
C ILE A 94 -0.92 -2.64 -4.11
N ASN A 95 -0.83 -2.21 -5.36
CA ASN A 95 0.31 -2.49 -6.22
C ASN A 95 1.47 -1.52 -5.98
N ASP A 96 2.67 -1.92 -6.41
CA ASP A 96 3.84 -1.05 -6.48
C ASP A 96 3.53 0.20 -7.32
N MET A 97 4.08 1.34 -6.90
CA MET A 97 3.82 2.64 -7.50
C MET A 97 5.01 3.04 -8.39
N THR A 98 4.75 3.35 -9.67
CA THR A 98 5.79 3.81 -10.59
C THR A 98 5.67 5.31 -10.83
N ILE A 99 6.73 6.07 -10.54
CA ILE A 99 6.89 7.47 -10.91
C ILE A 99 7.66 7.50 -12.23
N SER A 100 6.98 7.84 -13.32
CA SER A 100 7.62 7.83 -14.64
C SER A 100 8.69 8.92 -14.77
N ALA A 101 9.72 8.62 -15.57
CA ALA A 101 10.82 9.53 -15.89
C ALA A 101 10.35 10.98 -16.14
N GLY A 102 11.03 11.94 -15.55
CA GLY A 102 10.70 13.36 -15.64
C GLY A 102 9.52 13.84 -14.79
N ASN A 103 8.77 12.93 -14.15
CA ASN A 103 7.73 13.27 -13.17
C ASN A 103 8.30 13.28 -11.75
N THR A 104 7.54 13.86 -10.81
CA THR A 104 7.92 13.90 -9.39
C THR A 104 6.92 13.21 -8.47
N SER A 105 5.84 12.65 -8.99
CA SER A 105 4.86 11.94 -8.16
C SER A 105 4.02 10.96 -8.96
N THR A 106 3.44 10.00 -8.23
CA THR A 106 2.40 9.09 -8.70
C THR A 106 1.42 8.83 -7.56
N THR A 107 0.24 8.31 -7.88
CA THR A 107 -0.82 8.04 -6.90
C THR A 107 -1.40 6.65 -7.06
N ALA A 108 -1.86 6.08 -5.94
CA ALA A 108 -2.68 4.87 -5.89
C ALA A 108 -3.91 5.13 -5.01
N ASN A 109 -4.95 4.31 -5.16
CA ASN A 109 -6.11 4.37 -4.30
C ASN A 109 -5.96 3.46 -3.09
N PHE A 110 -6.59 3.83 -1.98
CA PHE A 110 -6.91 2.98 -0.85
C PHE A 110 -8.43 2.98 -0.71
N THR A 111 -9.07 1.86 -1.01
CA THR A 111 -10.53 1.71 -1.06
C THR A 111 -10.94 0.69 -0.01
N PRO A 112 -11.69 1.08 1.04
CA PRO A 112 -12.22 0.13 2.00
C PRO A 112 -13.26 -0.77 1.33
N THR A 113 -13.42 -1.96 1.86
CA THR A 113 -14.44 -2.95 1.44
C THR A 113 -15.55 -2.96 2.49
N ASP A 114 -16.78 -2.66 2.07
CA ASP A 114 -17.97 -2.69 2.92
C ASP A 114 -18.58 -4.09 2.89
N ASP A 115 -18.83 -4.68 4.06
CA ASP A 115 -19.52 -5.97 4.13
C ASP A 115 -20.64 -5.96 5.22
N SER A 116 -20.91 -7.01 5.92
CA SER A 116 -21.95 -7.09 6.96
C SER A 116 -21.48 -7.86 8.20
N VAL A 117 -20.19 -8.00 8.35
CA VAL A 117 -19.53 -8.63 9.49
C VAL A 117 -19.10 -7.54 10.45
N TYR A 118 -19.35 -7.68 11.74
CA TYR A 118 -18.81 -6.77 12.74
C TYR A 118 -17.37 -7.15 13.04
N GLU A 119 -16.43 -6.31 12.71
CA GLU A 119 -14.99 -6.50 12.91
C GLU A 119 -14.40 -5.52 13.93
N GLY A 120 -15.12 -4.42 14.20
CA GLY A 120 -14.61 -3.28 14.96
C GLY A 120 -13.70 -2.40 14.12
N ASN A 121 -13.19 -1.32 14.71
CA ASN A 121 -12.27 -0.45 13.98
C ASN A 121 -10.93 -1.15 13.75
N GLU A 122 -10.43 -1.09 12.52
CA GLU A 122 -9.19 -1.70 12.09
C GLU A 122 -8.15 -0.68 11.63
N THR A 123 -6.92 -1.13 11.45
CA THR A 123 -5.81 -0.31 10.95
C THR A 123 -5.12 -0.98 9.78
N ALA A 124 -4.90 -0.22 8.70
CA ALA A 124 -3.98 -0.54 7.63
C ALA A 124 -2.72 0.33 7.76
N ILE A 125 -1.56 -0.28 7.71
CA ILE A 125 -0.26 0.40 7.66
C ILE A 125 0.31 0.17 6.27
N ILE A 126 0.49 1.25 5.53
CA ILE A 126 1.08 1.22 4.18
C ILE A 126 2.48 1.82 4.27
N SER A 127 3.49 1.05 3.89
CA SER A 127 4.91 1.42 3.98
C SER A 127 5.60 1.39 2.61
N ILE A 128 6.76 2.02 2.53
CA ILE A 128 7.71 1.78 1.45
C ILE A 128 8.62 0.63 1.89
N ASP A 129 8.61 -0.47 1.15
CA ASP A 129 9.48 -1.63 1.39
C ASP A 129 10.73 -1.59 0.52
N GLY A 130 10.73 -0.77 -0.52
CA GLY A 130 11.87 -0.58 -1.40
C GLY A 130 11.66 0.50 -2.45
N VAL A 131 12.78 1.05 -2.92
CA VAL A 131 12.82 2.01 -4.04
C VAL A 131 13.86 1.56 -5.03
N SER A 132 13.57 1.61 -6.32
CA SER A 132 14.50 1.26 -7.39
C SER A 132 14.31 2.14 -8.63
N GLY A 133 15.38 2.38 -9.37
CA GLY A 133 15.43 3.26 -10.55
C GLY A 133 15.83 4.70 -10.21
N GLY A 134 16.41 5.42 -11.17
CA GLY A 134 16.81 6.83 -11.08
C GLY A 134 17.73 7.17 -9.89
N ASP A 135 18.51 6.20 -9.40
CA ASP A 135 19.31 6.30 -8.16
C ASP A 135 18.52 6.81 -6.94
N ALA A 136 17.18 6.70 -6.97
CA ALA A 136 16.30 7.14 -5.91
C ALA A 136 16.40 6.24 -4.67
N SER A 137 16.13 6.83 -3.50
CA SER A 137 16.07 6.13 -2.21
C SER A 137 14.89 6.60 -1.38
N GLU A 138 14.48 5.84 -0.38
CA GLU A 138 13.48 6.25 0.59
C GLU A 138 13.99 7.41 1.47
N ASP A 139 13.16 8.41 1.76
CA ASP A 139 13.49 9.52 2.68
C ASP A 139 13.26 9.08 4.14
N GLY A 140 14.25 8.41 4.70
CA GLY A 140 14.12 7.75 6.00
C GLY A 140 13.17 6.55 5.92
N THR A 141 12.40 6.30 6.97
CA THR A 141 11.36 5.25 6.98
C THR A 141 10.00 5.86 6.74
N GLN A 142 9.36 5.52 5.66
CA GLN A 142 8.06 6.05 5.25
C GLN A 142 6.94 5.04 5.49
N ALA A 143 5.99 5.41 6.33
CA ALA A 143 4.76 4.65 6.53
C ALA A 143 3.59 5.57 6.86
N VAL A 144 2.39 5.22 6.41
CA VAL A 144 1.14 5.88 6.77
C VAL A 144 0.21 4.87 7.41
N THR A 145 -0.48 5.28 8.48
CA THR A 145 -1.49 4.45 9.14
C THR A 145 -2.87 5.01 8.82
N ILE A 146 -3.76 4.14 8.35
CA ILE A 146 -5.14 4.45 8.02
C ILE A 146 -6.03 3.64 8.96
N THR A 147 -6.99 4.29 9.61
CA THR A 147 -8.03 3.62 10.39
C THR A 147 -9.25 3.41 9.50
N ILE A 148 -9.67 2.16 9.34
CA ILE A 148 -10.98 1.80 8.77
C ILE A 148 -11.96 1.79 9.92
N THR A 149 -13.00 2.62 9.84
CA THR A 149 -13.99 2.71 10.91
C THR A 149 -15.19 1.85 10.58
N GLU A 150 -15.51 1.00 11.54
CA GLU A 150 -16.64 0.08 11.51
C GLU A 150 -17.99 0.80 11.37
N ASN A 151 -18.92 0.23 10.60
CA ASN A 151 -20.29 0.72 10.42
C ASN A 151 -21.38 -0.24 10.90
N GLU A 152 -21.05 -1.49 11.17
CA GLU A 152 -21.94 -2.46 11.77
C GLU A 152 -22.08 -2.27 13.29
N SER A 153 -23.21 -2.67 13.83
CA SER A 153 -23.40 -2.66 15.30
C SER A 153 -22.81 -3.92 15.91
N ALA A 154 -22.12 -3.78 17.03
CA ALA A 154 -21.62 -4.92 17.80
C ALA A 154 -22.73 -5.94 18.06
N PRO A 155 -22.49 -7.23 17.85
CA PRO A 155 -23.50 -8.26 18.02
C PRO A 155 -23.94 -8.40 19.48
N THR A 156 -25.21 -8.70 19.68
CA THR A 156 -25.77 -9.06 20.99
C THR A 156 -26.21 -10.51 20.99
N VAL A 157 -26.17 -11.17 22.16
CA VAL A 157 -26.55 -12.57 22.31
C VAL A 157 -27.94 -12.66 22.93
N THR A 158 -28.81 -13.47 22.35
CA THR A 158 -30.09 -13.87 22.96
C THR A 158 -30.05 -15.36 23.29
N LEU A 159 -30.69 -15.74 24.40
CA LEU A 159 -30.84 -17.13 24.83
C LEU A 159 -32.31 -17.53 24.79
N ALA A 160 -32.60 -18.63 24.12
CA ALA A 160 -33.94 -19.21 24.05
C ALA A 160 -33.92 -20.70 24.45
N THR A 161 -35.06 -21.22 24.80
CA THR A 161 -35.26 -22.65 25.09
C THR A 161 -36.45 -23.20 24.29
N SER A 162 -36.35 -24.48 23.91
CA SER A 162 -37.41 -25.16 23.17
C SER A 162 -38.74 -25.31 23.98
N ALA A 163 -38.67 -25.30 25.32
CA ALA A 163 -39.81 -25.22 26.20
C ALA A 163 -39.37 -24.71 27.59
N THR A 164 -40.31 -24.17 28.37
CA THR A 164 -40.06 -23.61 29.72
C THR A 164 -40.27 -24.62 30.84
N SER A 165 -40.68 -25.83 30.50
CA SER A 165 -40.83 -26.97 31.45
C SER A 165 -40.57 -28.29 30.77
N ILE A 166 -40.08 -29.25 31.54
CA ILE A 166 -39.87 -30.64 31.13
C ILE A 166 -40.26 -31.54 32.30
N ALA A 167 -40.98 -32.64 32.02
CA ALA A 167 -41.33 -33.60 33.05
C ALA A 167 -40.05 -34.38 33.45
N GLU A 168 -39.86 -34.66 34.74
CA GLU A 168 -38.71 -35.39 35.26
C GLU A 168 -38.51 -36.74 34.58
N ASN A 169 -39.60 -37.39 34.19
CA ASN A 169 -39.63 -38.70 33.50
C ASN A 169 -39.82 -38.62 32.00
N ALA A 170 -39.64 -37.46 31.35
CA ALA A 170 -39.95 -37.24 29.94
C ALA A 170 -39.15 -38.09 28.96
N GLY A 171 -37.96 -38.61 29.39
CA GLY A 171 -37.06 -39.35 28.49
C GLY A 171 -36.54 -38.52 27.28
N SER A 172 -36.72 -37.20 27.34
CA SER A 172 -36.32 -36.22 26.31
C SER A 172 -35.55 -35.05 26.94
N SER A 173 -34.88 -34.24 26.12
CA SER A 173 -34.09 -33.06 26.54
C SER A 173 -34.71 -31.77 26.00
N LEU A 174 -34.48 -30.68 26.68
CA LEU A 174 -34.69 -29.33 26.14
C LEU A 174 -33.46 -28.86 25.39
N THR A 175 -33.65 -28.10 24.33
CA THR A 175 -32.59 -27.42 23.60
C THR A 175 -32.53 -25.98 24.07
N LEU A 176 -31.35 -25.54 24.48
CA LEU A 176 -31.00 -24.12 24.66
C LEU A 176 -30.33 -23.63 23.39
N THR A 177 -30.74 -22.47 22.91
CA THR A 177 -30.18 -21.85 21.70
C THR A 177 -29.70 -20.46 22.04
N ALA A 178 -28.41 -20.20 21.85
CA ALA A 178 -27.82 -18.88 21.84
C ALA A 178 -27.75 -18.38 20.39
N THR A 179 -28.20 -17.16 20.16
CA THR A 179 -28.24 -16.56 18.81
C THR A 179 -27.63 -15.18 18.87
N LEU A 180 -26.73 -14.88 17.92
CA LEU A 180 -26.18 -13.55 17.70
C LEU A 180 -27.15 -12.70 16.86
N SER A 181 -27.19 -11.40 17.13
CA SER A 181 -27.99 -10.44 16.32
C SER A 181 -27.36 -10.18 14.95
N ASN A 182 -26.00 -10.20 14.87
CA ASN A 182 -25.21 -9.98 13.66
C ASN A 182 -24.06 -11.00 13.60
N VAL A 183 -23.44 -11.12 12.46
CA VAL A 183 -22.19 -11.87 12.30
C VAL A 183 -21.04 -11.09 12.96
N ALA A 184 -20.13 -11.78 13.59
CA ALA A 184 -18.87 -11.24 14.12
C ALA A 184 -17.72 -11.96 13.44
N ASP A 185 -16.61 -11.26 13.22
CA ASP A 185 -15.37 -11.82 12.70
C ASP A 185 -14.76 -12.82 13.71
N GLU A 186 -14.82 -12.48 14.98
CA GLU A 186 -14.27 -13.34 16.05
C GLU A 186 -15.29 -14.31 16.64
N ASP A 187 -14.79 -15.44 17.15
CA ASP A 187 -15.61 -16.42 17.87
C ASP A 187 -16.24 -15.84 19.14
N VAL A 188 -17.57 -15.95 19.27
CA VAL A 188 -18.30 -15.53 20.47
C VAL A 188 -18.57 -16.72 21.40
N THR A 189 -17.99 -16.68 22.58
CA THR A 189 -18.20 -17.71 23.63
C THR A 189 -19.31 -17.30 24.58
N VAL A 190 -20.33 -18.14 24.72
CA VAL A 190 -21.45 -17.93 25.68
C VAL A 190 -21.31 -18.88 26.85
N ALA A 191 -20.96 -18.37 28.03
CA ALA A 191 -20.92 -19.15 29.26
C ALA A 191 -22.32 -19.15 29.90
N LEU A 192 -22.83 -20.35 30.24
CA LEU A 192 -24.11 -20.52 30.96
C LEU A 192 -23.83 -20.70 32.47
N SER A 193 -24.68 -20.12 33.30
CA SER A 193 -24.64 -20.28 34.76
C SER A 193 -26.00 -20.69 35.28
N THR A 194 -26.02 -21.40 36.44
CA THR A 194 -27.21 -21.84 37.16
C THR A 194 -27.31 -21.16 38.51
#